data_178e8021896937f7dc669e7cc14d02df
#
_entry.id   178e8021896937f7dc669e7cc14d02df
#
_cell.length_a   1.000
_cell.length_b   1.000
_cell.length_c   1.000
_cell.angle_alpha   90.00
_cell.angle_beta   90.00
_cell.angle_gamma   90.00
#
_symmetry.space_group_name_H-M   'P 1'
#
loop_
_entity.id
_entity.type
_entity.pdbx_description
1 polymer ?
#
loop_
_entity_poly.entity_id
_entity_poly.type
_entity_poly.pdbx_seq_one_letter_code
_entity_poly.pdbx_strand_id
1 'polypeptide(L)'
;MRIVLAPLVLATAAALAPSPALASDSETRRMAEELRDPAQQAEIAATAEAVTEAMLSIPVGPLARAVAEVEGEDPDYVDPDLRAGDLVDPDTIDASYEFAHRLPQMMGALAGVAVALEDMLPELRARIEAARPYDYDDEYDY
;
A
#
# COMPACT_ATOMS: atom_id res chain seq x y z
N MET A 1 -20.67 -7.90 26.25
CA MET A 1 -19.67 -6.82 26.17
C MET A 1 -19.05 -6.87 24.78
N ARG A 2 -19.38 -5.94 23.91
CA ARG A 2 -18.92 -5.95 22.51
C ARG A 2 -17.48 -5.45 22.46
N ILE A 3 -16.53 -6.33 22.21
CA ILE A 3 -15.12 -5.95 21.95
C ILE A 3 -15.09 -5.39 20.53
N VAL A 4 -14.98 -4.06 20.43
CA VAL A 4 -14.69 -3.37 19.19
C VAL A 4 -13.20 -3.51 18.96
N LEU A 5 -12.79 -4.56 18.24
CA LEU A 5 -11.44 -4.67 17.69
C LEU A 5 -11.33 -3.67 16.54
N ALA A 6 -10.75 -2.50 16.84
CA ALA A 6 -10.42 -1.49 15.86
C ALA A 6 -9.39 -2.03 14.85
N PRO A 7 -9.45 -1.61 13.59
CA PRO A 7 -8.62 -2.14 12.50
C PRO A 7 -7.18 -1.65 12.64
N LEU A 8 -6.29 -2.53 13.06
CA LEU A 8 -4.84 -2.28 13.17
C LEU A 8 -4.06 -2.96 12.04
N VAL A 9 -4.56 -2.99 10.83
CA VAL A 9 -3.87 -3.71 9.72
C VAL A 9 -3.43 -2.80 8.57
N LEU A 10 -3.56 -1.48 8.66
CA LEU A 10 -3.26 -0.60 7.51
C LEU A 10 -2.00 0.26 7.66
N ALA A 11 -1.01 -0.13 8.44
CA ALA A 11 0.15 0.74 8.72
C ALA A 11 1.50 0.27 8.20
N THR A 12 1.62 -0.86 7.49
CA THR A 12 2.94 -1.40 7.07
C THR A 12 3.28 -1.25 5.59
N ALA A 13 2.39 -0.77 4.74
CA ALA A 13 2.68 -0.58 3.31
C ALA A 13 3.39 0.75 2.96
N ALA A 14 3.56 1.66 3.91
CA ALA A 14 4.11 3.00 3.64
C ALA A 14 5.64 3.10 3.74
N ALA A 15 6.35 2.04 4.09
CA ALA A 15 7.80 2.12 4.36
C ALA A 15 8.70 1.80 3.15
N LEU A 16 8.15 1.52 1.97
CA LEU A 16 8.92 1.23 0.74
C LEU A 16 8.73 2.27 -0.36
N ALA A 17 8.26 3.47 -0.04
CA ALA A 17 8.31 4.56 -1.00
C ALA A 17 9.78 5.01 -1.13
N PRO A 18 10.48 4.74 -2.25
CA PRO A 18 11.76 5.36 -2.52
C PRO A 18 11.55 6.87 -2.50
N SER A 19 12.40 7.57 -1.76
CA SER A 19 12.36 9.03 -1.70
C SER A 19 12.40 9.59 -3.12
N PRO A 20 11.40 10.34 -3.59
CA PRO A 20 11.32 10.78 -4.99
C PRO A 20 12.39 11.79 -5.39
N ALA A 21 13.31 12.13 -4.49
CA ALA A 21 14.26 13.22 -4.69
C ALA A 21 15.53 12.87 -5.50
N LEU A 22 15.73 11.60 -5.88
CA LEU A 22 16.99 11.16 -6.54
C LEU A 22 16.80 10.21 -7.73
N ALA A 23 15.59 9.92 -8.15
CA ALA A 23 15.37 9.14 -9.35
C ALA A 23 15.71 9.98 -10.58
N SER A 24 16.66 9.52 -11.40
CA SER A 24 16.93 10.13 -12.71
C SER A 24 15.74 9.90 -13.63
N ASP A 25 15.52 10.78 -14.62
CA ASP A 25 14.42 10.66 -15.59
C ASP A 25 14.35 9.27 -16.24
N SER A 26 15.52 8.62 -16.42
CA SER A 26 15.62 7.25 -16.94
C SER A 26 15.14 6.17 -15.96
N GLU A 27 15.33 6.38 -14.65
CA GLU A 27 14.85 5.44 -13.62
C GLU A 27 13.35 5.52 -13.45
N THR A 28 12.80 6.72 -13.49
CA THR A 28 11.34 6.93 -13.42
C THR A 28 10.63 6.23 -14.59
N ARG A 29 11.14 6.39 -15.81
CA ARG A 29 10.59 5.71 -17.00
C ARG A 29 10.69 4.20 -16.91
N ARG A 30 11.84 3.70 -16.50
CA ARG A 30 12.06 2.25 -16.33
C ARG A 30 11.09 1.68 -15.29
N MET A 31 10.93 2.33 -14.15
CA MET A 31 9.97 1.93 -13.12
C MET A 31 8.52 1.98 -13.63
N ALA A 32 8.18 3.01 -14.42
CA ALA A 32 6.85 3.10 -15.04
C ALA A 32 6.61 2.00 -16.08
N GLU A 33 7.63 1.57 -16.81
CA GLU A 33 7.56 0.43 -17.74
C GLU A 33 7.37 -0.89 -16.97
N GLU A 34 8.12 -1.12 -15.91
CA GLU A 34 7.97 -2.28 -15.04
C GLU A 34 6.56 -2.36 -14.42
N LEU A 35 6.02 -1.22 -13.94
CA LEU A 35 4.65 -1.17 -13.41
C LEU A 35 3.55 -1.42 -14.46
N ARG A 36 3.87 -1.26 -15.75
CA ARG A 36 2.95 -1.56 -16.86
C ARG A 36 3.08 -2.97 -17.40
N ASP A 37 4.09 -3.72 -16.97
CA ASP A 37 4.28 -5.10 -17.42
C ASP A 37 3.13 -5.98 -16.92
N PRO A 38 2.29 -6.56 -17.82
CA PRO A 38 1.17 -7.36 -17.42
C PRO A 38 1.57 -8.61 -16.64
N ALA A 39 2.75 -9.17 -16.89
CA ALA A 39 3.25 -10.33 -16.19
C ALA A 39 3.59 -9.98 -14.73
N GLN A 40 4.26 -8.87 -14.50
CA GLN A 40 4.53 -8.38 -13.13
C GLN A 40 3.25 -8.00 -12.40
N GLN A 41 2.33 -7.34 -13.06
CA GLN A 41 1.03 -7.00 -12.48
C GLN A 41 0.26 -8.25 -12.03
N ALA A 42 0.25 -9.29 -12.86
CA ALA A 42 -0.40 -10.57 -12.54
C ALA A 42 0.31 -11.28 -11.36
N GLU A 43 1.63 -11.26 -11.29
CA GLU A 43 2.41 -11.85 -10.21
C GLU A 43 2.15 -11.15 -8.88
N ILE A 44 2.12 -9.82 -8.88
CA ILE A 44 1.82 -9.03 -7.68
C ILE A 44 0.39 -9.28 -7.19
N ALA A 45 -0.59 -9.33 -8.10
CA ALA A 45 -1.97 -9.64 -7.75
C ALA A 45 -2.09 -11.04 -7.16
N ALA A 46 -1.50 -12.06 -7.79
CA ALA A 46 -1.49 -13.43 -7.29
C ALA A 46 -0.79 -13.54 -5.92
N THR A 47 0.29 -12.79 -5.72
CA THR A 47 0.98 -12.73 -4.43
C THR A 47 0.09 -12.12 -3.34
N ALA A 48 -0.63 -11.04 -3.66
CA ALA A 48 -1.56 -10.41 -2.73
C ALA A 48 -2.71 -11.35 -2.33
N GLU A 49 -3.28 -12.08 -3.29
CA GLU A 49 -4.28 -13.11 -3.04
C GLU A 49 -3.74 -14.24 -2.15
N ALA A 50 -2.57 -14.78 -2.48
CA ALA A 50 -1.93 -15.84 -1.70
C ALA A 50 -1.62 -15.42 -0.26
N VAL A 51 -1.17 -14.17 -0.05
CA VAL A 51 -0.93 -13.64 1.28
C VAL A 51 -2.24 -13.49 2.05
N THR A 52 -3.30 -13.01 1.41
CA THR A 52 -4.63 -12.90 2.02
C THR A 52 -5.13 -14.27 2.45
N GLU A 53 -5.08 -15.27 1.58
CA GLU A 53 -5.49 -16.64 1.89
C GLU A 53 -4.66 -17.25 3.02
N ALA A 54 -3.32 -17.04 2.99
CA ALA A 54 -2.44 -17.50 4.05
C ALA A 54 -2.80 -16.87 5.41
N MET A 55 -3.10 -15.57 5.44
CA MET A 55 -3.51 -14.88 6.67
C MET A 55 -4.85 -15.41 7.21
N LEU A 56 -5.83 -15.59 6.34
CA LEU A 56 -7.15 -16.11 6.72
C LEU A 56 -7.07 -17.57 7.21
N SER A 57 -6.11 -18.34 6.74
CA SER A 57 -5.92 -19.75 7.11
C SER A 57 -5.15 -19.97 8.41
N ILE A 58 -4.61 -18.91 9.04
CA ILE A 58 -3.86 -19.01 10.30
C ILE A 58 -4.74 -19.66 11.40
N PRO A 59 -4.31 -20.77 12.02
CA PRO A 59 -5.04 -21.39 13.10
C PRO A 59 -4.94 -20.55 14.38
N VAL A 60 -6.04 -19.95 14.81
CA VAL A 60 -6.13 -19.11 16.02
C VAL A 60 -6.82 -19.81 17.18
N GLY A 61 -7.39 -20.99 16.97
CA GLY A 61 -8.06 -21.78 18.00
C GLY A 61 -7.25 -21.99 19.28
N PRO A 62 -5.98 -22.41 19.19
CA PRO A 62 -5.14 -22.57 20.38
C PRO A 62 -4.96 -21.28 21.17
N LEU A 63 -4.80 -20.15 20.48
CA LEU A 63 -4.67 -18.83 21.10
C LEU A 63 -6.00 -18.40 21.76
N ALA A 64 -7.11 -18.58 21.07
CA ALA A 64 -8.43 -18.24 21.58
C ALA A 64 -8.78 -19.06 22.85
N ARG A 65 -8.41 -20.34 22.90
CA ARG A 65 -8.55 -21.19 24.09
C ARG A 65 -7.70 -20.70 25.26
N ALA A 66 -6.45 -20.30 25.01
CA ALA A 66 -5.60 -19.75 26.05
C ALA A 66 -6.15 -18.43 26.61
N VAL A 67 -6.76 -17.60 25.78
CA VAL A 67 -7.41 -16.35 26.22
C VAL A 67 -8.65 -16.67 27.06
N ALA A 68 -9.49 -17.60 26.62
CA ALA A 68 -10.67 -18.04 27.40
C ALA A 68 -10.28 -18.54 28.79
N GLU A 69 -9.20 -19.34 28.89
CA GLU A 69 -8.70 -19.82 30.17
C GLU A 69 -8.27 -18.67 31.11
N VAL A 70 -7.59 -17.64 30.56
CA VAL A 70 -7.16 -16.45 31.33
C VAL A 70 -8.36 -15.62 31.79
N GLU A 71 -9.42 -15.54 30.96
CA GLU A 71 -10.66 -14.81 31.26
C GLU A 71 -11.58 -15.58 32.20
N GLY A 72 -11.25 -16.83 32.52
CA GLY A 72 -12.05 -17.71 33.38
C GLY A 72 -13.26 -18.31 32.67
N GLU A 73 -13.25 -18.30 31.35
CA GLU A 73 -14.19 -18.99 30.50
C GLU A 73 -13.74 -20.44 30.27
N ASP A 74 -14.68 -21.32 29.95
CA ASP A 74 -14.38 -22.71 29.67
C ASP A 74 -13.77 -22.85 28.27
N PRO A 75 -12.47 -23.23 28.14
CA PRO A 75 -11.78 -23.36 26.86
C PRO A 75 -12.37 -24.45 25.96
N ASP A 76 -13.19 -25.36 26.48
CA ASP A 76 -13.80 -26.44 25.69
C ASP A 76 -14.95 -25.93 24.79
N TYR A 77 -15.45 -24.71 25.06
CA TYR A 77 -16.41 -24.04 24.15
C TYR A 77 -15.76 -23.33 22.98
N VAL A 78 -14.44 -23.20 22.95
CA VAL A 78 -13.71 -22.58 21.83
C VAL A 78 -13.33 -23.66 20.83
N ASP A 79 -13.69 -23.44 19.57
CA ASP A 79 -13.34 -24.34 18.47
C ASP A 79 -11.81 -24.43 18.33
N PRO A 80 -11.20 -25.62 18.47
CA PRO A 80 -9.77 -25.81 18.32
C PRO A 80 -9.25 -25.55 16.88
N ASP A 81 -10.14 -25.71 15.89
CA ASP A 81 -9.82 -25.54 14.47
C ASP A 81 -10.16 -24.12 13.94
N LEU A 82 -10.57 -23.22 14.86
CA LEU A 82 -10.88 -21.82 14.54
C LEU A 82 -9.71 -21.18 13.78
N ARG A 83 -10.03 -20.52 12.68
CA ARG A 83 -9.06 -19.80 11.84
C ARG A 83 -9.26 -18.30 11.93
N ALA A 84 -8.25 -17.54 11.52
CA ALA A 84 -8.33 -16.08 11.49
C ALA A 84 -9.48 -15.59 10.58
N GLY A 85 -9.71 -16.27 9.46
CA GLY A 85 -10.81 -15.99 8.55
C GLY A 85 -12.20 -16.10 9.17
N ASP A 86 -12.38 -17.01 10.15
CA ASP A 86 -13.68 -17.20 10.82
C ASP A 86 -14.03 -16.02 11.75
N LEU A 87 -13.03 -15.20 12.09
CA LEU A 87 -13.18 -14.00 12.91
C LEU A 87 -13.37 -12.72 12.10
N VAL A 88 -13.18 -12.78 10.78
CA VAL A 88 -13.27 -11.65 9.87
C VAL A 88 -14.65 -11.64 9.22
N ASP A 89 -15.22 -10.47 9.09
CA ASP A 89 -16.49 -10.29 8.38
C ASP A 89 -16.33 -10.68 6.90
N PRO A 90 -17.25 -11.47 6.33
CA PRO A 90 -17.20 -11.87 4.92
C PRO A 90 -17.04 -10.70 3.94
N ASP A 91 -17.70 -9.57 4.20
CA ASP A 91 -17.57 -8.38 3.35
C ASP A 91 -16.15 -7.83 3.34
N THR A 92 -15.42 -7.97 4.46
CA THR A 92 -13.99 -7.56 4.54
C THR A 92 -13.11 -8.51 3.75
N ILE A 93 -13.42 -9.80 3.75
CA ILE A 93 -12.70 -10.81 2.95
C ILE A 93 -12.91 -10.51 1.46
N ASP A 94 -14.14 -10.30 1.05
CA ASP A 94 -14.49 -9.99 -0.34
C ASP A 94 -13.81 -8.69 -0.80
N ALA A 95 -13.80 -7.65 0.02
CA ALA A 95 -13.10 -6.40 -0.26
C ALA A 95 -11.59 -6.59 -0.45
N SER A 96 -10.98 -7.51 0.29
CA SER A 96 -9.54 -7.83 0.16
C SER A 96 -9.22 -8.47 -1.18
N TYR A 97 -10.04 -9.40 -1.64
CA TYR A 97 -9.89 -10.00 -2.96
C TYR A 97 -10.19 -9.00 -4.08
N GLU A 98 -11.21 -8.17 -3.94
CA GLU A 98 -11.53 -7.13 -4.91
C GLU A 98 -10.37 -6.13 -5.04
N PHE A 99 -9.73 -5.78 -3.94
CA PHE A 99 -8.53 -4.94 -3.95
C PHE A 99 -7.39 -5.59 -4.72
N ALA A 100 -7.09 -6.88 -4.48
CA ALA A 100 -6.05 -7.61 -5.21
C ALA A 100 -6.33 -7.62 -6.72
N HIS A 101 -7.58 -7.82 -7.14
CA HIS A 101 -7.98 -7.76 -8.55
C HIS A 101 -7.86 -6.37 -9.18
N ARG A 102 -7.95 -5.29 -8.39
CA ARG A 102 -7.78 -3.90 -8.87
C ARG A 102 -6.32 -3.45 -8.90
N LEU A 103 -5.41 -4.16 -8.23
CA LEU A 103 -3.98 -3.81 -8.17
C LEU A 103 -3.36 -3.55 -9.56
N PRO A 104 -3.56 -4.40 -10.58
CA PRO A 104 -3.01 -4.15 -11.91
C PRO A 104 -3.45 -2.82 -12.51
N GLN A 105 -4.72 -2.46 -12.37
CA GLN A 105 -5.25 -1.18 -12.87
C GLN A 105 -4.65 0.02 -12.12
N MET A 106 -4.50 -0.11 -10.80
CA MET A 106 -3.88 0.94 -9.97
C MET A 106 -2.41 1.13 -10.33
N MET A 107 -1.67 0.05 -10.55
CA MET A 107 -0.26 0.11 -10.98
C MET A 107 -0.13 0.79 -12.33
N GLY A 108 -0.98 0.46 -13.30
CA GLY A 108 -1.03 1.12 -14.60
C GLY A 108 -1.34 2.61 -14.52
N ALA A 109 -2.27 3.00 -13.63
CA ALA A 109 -2.61 4.40 -13.40
C ALA A 109 -1.45 5.17 -12.76
N LEU A 110 -0.78 4.60 -11.75
CA LEU A 110 0.40 5.20 -11.11
C LEU A 110 1.54 5.39 -12.11
N ALA A 111 1.80 4.40 -12.96
CA ALA A 111 2.79 4.51 -14.02
C ALA A 111 2.45 5.64 -15.01
N GLY A 112 1.15 5.83 -15.32
CA GLY A 112 0.68 6.93 -16.16
C GLY A 112 0.93 8.30 -15.53
N VAL A 113 0.64 8.44 -14.22
CA VAL A 113 0.89 9.67 -13.46
C VAL A 113 2.38 10.00 -13.39
N ALA A 114 3.23 8.99 -13.15
CA ALA A 114 4.68 9.18 -13.07
C ALA A 114 5.25 9.74 -14.39
N VAL A 115 4.83 9.21 -15.53
CA VAL A 115 5.24 9.70 -16.86
C VAL A 115 4.70 11.11 -17.12
N ALA A 116 3.42 11.37 -16.80
CA ALA A 116 2.85 12.70 -16.98
C ALA A 116 3.56 13.77 -16.14
N LEU A 117 3.94 13.45 -14.91
CA LEU A 117 4.72 14.34 -14.05
C LEU A 117 6.11 14.61 -14.66
N GLU A 118 6.78 13.59 -15.17
CA GLU A 118 8.07 13.75 -15.83
C GLU A 118 7.98 14.69 -17.03
N ASP A 119 6.95 14.52 -17.87
CA ASP A 119 6.72 15.36 -19.05
C ASP A 119 6.41 16.83 -18.69
N MET A 120 5.79 17.06 -17.50
CA MET A 120 5.47 18.41 -17.02
C MET A 120 6.64 19.11 -16.32
N LEU A 121 7.64 18.39 -15.84
CA LEU A 121 8.77 18.95 -15.08
C LEU A 121 9.54 20.06 -15.85
N PRO A 122 9.86 19.93 -17.16
CA PRO A 122 10.56 20.99 -17.92
C PRO A 122 9.74 22.30 -17.96
N GLU A 123 8.44 22.19 -18.17
CA GLU A 123 7.55 23.37 -18.21
C GLU A 123 7.44 24.05 -16.86
N LEU A 124 7.32 23.26 -15.78
CA LEU A 124 7.32 23.79 -14.42
C LEU A 124 8.63 24.49 -14.07
N ARG A 125 9.77 23.91 -14.43
CA ARG A 125 11.08 24.56 -14.25
C ARG A 125 11.17 25.88 -14.99
N ALA A 126 10.75 25.91 -16.26
CA ALA A 126 10.74 27.14 -17.05
C ALA A 126 9.85 28.22 -16.43
N ARG A 127 8.68 27.85 -15.90
CA ARG A 127 7.78 28.79 -15.21
C ARG A 127 8.36 29.32 -13.91
N ILE A 128 9.00 28.46 -13.11
CA ILE A 128 9.67 28.86 -11.87
C ILE A 128 10.83 29.80 -12.18
N GLU A 129 11.63 29.50 -13.21
CA GLU A 129 12.72 30.35 -13.64
C GLU A 129 12.24 31.72 -14.13
N ALA A 130 11.15 31.76 -14.90
CA ALA A 130 10.51 33.00 -15.35
C ALA A 130 9.86 33.81 -14.20
N ALA A 131 9.46 33.15 -13.12
CA ALA A 131 8.85 33.78 -11.95
C ALA A 131 9.87 34.23 -10.90
N ARG A 132 11.18 33.93 -11.06
CA ARG A 132 12.22 34.45 -10.16
C ARG A 132 12.22 35.97 -10.26
N PRO A 133 12.06 36.68 -9.13
CA PRO A 133 12.26 38.11 -9.12
C PRO A 133 13.69 38.41 -9.60
N TYR A 134 13.82 39.41 -10.47
CA TYR A 134 15.14 39.93 -10.79
C TYR A 134 15.82 40.28 -9.47
N ASP A 135 16.98 39.65 -9.18
CA ASP A 135 17.87 40.13 -8.14
C ASP A 135 18.21 41.57 -8.52
N TYR A 136 17.70 42.52 -7.77
CA TYR A 136 18.18 43.88 -7.76
C TYR A 136 19.59 43.78 -7.17
N ASP A 137 20.58 43.67 -8.02
CA ASP A 137 21.95 44.00 -7.64
C ASP A 137 21.90 45.42 -7.13
N ASP A 138 21.91 45.55 -5.80
CA ASP A 138 22.13 46.80 -5.09
C ASP A 138 23.56 47.27 -5.39
N GLU A 139 23.74 47.80 -6.58
CA GLU A 139 24.91 48.61 -6.91
C GLU A 139 24.77 49.98 -6.25
N TYR A 140 24.89 50.01 -4.89
CA TYR A 140 25.17 51.21 -4.15
C TYR A 140 26.67 51.39 -4.07
N ASP A 141 27.25 51.97 -5.14
CA ASP A 141 28.52 52.65 -5.11
C ASP A 141 28.33 53.98 -4.33
N TYR A 142 29.04 54.06 -3.21
CA TYR A 142 29.35 55.32 -2.53
C TYR A 142 30.88 55.54 -2.58
#